data_86f57ed5aa490288d78cd169c2222322
#
_entry.id   86f57ed5aa490288d78cd169c2222322
#
_cell.length_a   1.000
_cell.length_b   1.000
_cell.length_c   1.000
_cell.angle_alpha   90.00
_cell.angle_beta   90.00
_cell.angle_gamma   90.00
#
_symmetry.space_group_name_H-M   'P 1'
#
loop_
_entity.id
_entity.type
_entity.pdbx_description
1 polymer ?
#
loop_
_entity_poly.entity_id
_entity_poly.type
_entity_poly.pdbx_seq_one_letter_code
_entity_poly.pdbx_strand_id
1 'polypeptide(L)'
;MEDWPGLLALRPELEADTEFWPDLWGPTCALAARKLGQPGAIELLEDLVRGGFTQPELFAGELERAFGDDPGWPVIATRMAASDAPPPIVLTEWPVLTPSVPLCLLEVPGRAEELRAQLPTPRPSAWDTAVATLAWVTSRWKHANAHMEIDDAVECLQRVDRGERFACVEYSLVLTQALNTLAIPARRVSLRQQNYYAGVGRGHVVSEAWIDDMGRWVLLDGQNGLYWTGDSGQPLGVLELQRAFAAGGPRPTFATVCAPMDEGGADMWFTYFAHATSDAGTWSPGPLGLVFQRTMLHMSRRLEHRPEVLYPDLSELGVETALDGHQPAVRLTAAHPFARGFATAGIDIAGDIVRLDDRPGEHETSLAVRTDYGLLPGKTLRYTVA
;
A
#
# COMPACT_ATOMS: atom_id res chain seq x y z
N MET A 1 11.63 -43.58 -16.55
CA MET A 1 12.08 -43.13 -17.91
C MET A 1 12.04 -41.64 -17.87
N GLU A 2 13.21 -41.01 -18.01
CA GLU A 2 13.36 -39.56 -17.93
C GLU A 2 12.88 -38.97 -19.26
N ASP A 3 11.85 -38.12 -19.22
CA ASP A 3 11.31 -37.44 -20.42
C ASP A 3 12.09 -36.15 -20.73
N TRP A 4 13.33 -36.32 -21.17
CA TRP A 4 14.19 -35.18 -21.52
C TRP A 4 13.64 -34.29 -22.64
N PRO A 5 12.99 -34.84 -23.71
CA PRO A 5 12.36 -34.01 -24.72
C PRO A 5 11.19 -33.17 -24.15
N GLY A 6 10.36 -33.77 -23.30
CA GLY A 6 9.25 -33.06 -22.65
C GLY A 6 9.75 -31.92 -21.75
N LEU A 7 10.82 -32.16 -20.99
CA LEU A 7 11.43 -31.12 -20.16
C LEU A 7 11.92 -29.93 -20.98
N LEU A 8 12.63 -30.19 -22.09
CA LEU A 8 13.14 -29.09 -22.94
C LEU A 8 12.01 -28.33 -23.65
N ALA A 9 10.88 -28.96 -23.90
CA ALA A 9 9.71 -28.26 -24.44
C ALA A 9 9.13 -27.24 -23.47
N LEU A 10 9.28 -27.49 -22.15
CA LEU A 10 8.85 -26.57 -21.08
C LEU A 10 9.88 -25.48 -20.73
N ARG A 11 11.06 -25.52 -21.33
CA ARG A 11 12.16 -24.59 -21.02
C ARG A 11 11.72 -23.13 -20.97
N PRO A 12 10.95 -22.56 -21.94
CA PRO A 12 10.55 -21.16 -21.88
C PRO A 12 9.70 -20.81 -20.65
N GLU A 13 8.88 -21.76 -20.15
CA GLU A 13 8.06 -21.59 -18.95
C GLU A 13 8.94 -21.69 -17.69
N LEU A 14 9.91 -22.60 -17.69
CA LEU A 14 10.85 -22.80 -16.57
C LEU A 14 11.85 -21.64 -16.44
N GLU A 15 12.27 -21.03 -17.56
CA GLU A 15 13.12 -19.81 -17.55
C GLU A 15 12.40 -18.60 -16.93
N ALA A 16 11.09 -18.59 -16.95
CA ALA A 16 10.29 -17.53 -16.29
C ALA A 16 10.21 -17.71 -14.77
N ASP A 17 10.53 -18.89 -14.26
CA ASP A 17 10.63 -19.16 -12.82
C ASP A 17 12.00 -18.74 -12.30
N THR A 18 12.10 -17.47 -11.87
CA THR A 18 13.36 -16.87 -11.42
C THR A 18 13.88 -17.45 -10.11
N GLU A 19 13.05 -18.15 -9.34
CA GLU A 19 13.44 -18.76 -8.07
C GLU A 19 14.21 -20.05 -8.27
N PHE A 20 13.70 -20.95 -9.14
CA PHE A 20 14.27 -22.29 -9.33
C PHE A 20 15.09 -22.44 -10.63
N TRP A 21 15.02 -21.46 -11.53
CA TRP A 21 15.76 -21.53 -12.79
C TRP A 21 17.28 -21.65 -12.62
N PRO A 22 17.95 -20.81 -11.80
CA PRO A 22 19.41 -20.83 -11.72
C PRO A 22 19.96 -22.16 -11.17
N ASP A 23 19.33 -22.69 -10.12
CA ASP A 23 19.90 -23.77 -9.32
C ASP A 23 19.27 -25.16 -9.59
N LEU A 24 18.08 -25.21 -10.19
CA LEU A 24 17.37 -26.48 -10.45
C LEU A 24 17.01 -26.67 -11.92
N TRP A 25 16.16 -25.81 -12.48
CA TRP A 25 15.63 -26.02 -13.83
C TRP A 25 16.66 -25.81 -14.93
N GLY A 26 17.47 -24.78 -14.83
CA GLY A 26 18.50 -24.46 -15.80
C GLY A 26 19.55 -25.58 -15.94
N PRO A 27 20.20 -26.02 -14.85
CA PRO A 27 21.13 -27.16 -14.89
C PRO A 27 20.48 -28.44 -15.38
N THR A 28 19.21 -28.70 -14.99
CA THR A 28 18.45 -29.87 -15.47
C THR A 28 18.18 -29.78 -16.98
N CYS A 29 17.87 -28.59 -17.51
CA CYS A 29 17.73 -28.35 -18.94
C CYS A 29 19.07 -28.50 -19.70
N ALA A 30 20.18 -28.05 -19.10
CA ALA A 30 21.52 -28.26 -19.70
C ALA A 30 21.88 -29.76 -19.80
N LEU A 31 21.60 -30.54 -18.73
CA LEU A 31 21.72 -31.98 -18.72
C LEU A 31 20.84 -32.66 -19.79
N ALA A 32 19.57 -32.24 -19.88
CA ALA A 32 18.64 -32.77 -20.88
C ALA A 32 19.16 -32.49 -22.32
N ALA A 33 19.60 -31.26 -22.59
CA ALA A 33 20.17 -30.86 -23.88
C ALA A 33 21.41 -31.69 -24.21
N ARG A 34 22.32 -31.91 -23.25
CA ARG A 34 23.52 -32.73 -23.42
C ARG A 34 23.17 -34.19 -23.72
N LYS A 35 22.25 -34.79 -22.96
CA LYS A 35 21.80 -36.18 -23.16
C LYS A 35 21.11 -36.39 -24.51
N LEU A 36 20.48 -35.38 -25.06
CA LEU A 36 19.86 -35.40 -26.39
C LEU A 36 20.79 -34.97 -27.52
N GLY A 37 22.07 -34.67 -27.22
CA GLY A 37 23.04 -34.23 -28.21
C GLY A 37 22.73 -32.87 -28.85
N GLN A 38 21.96 -32.02 -28.17
CA GLN A 38 21.65 -30.70 -28.68
C GLN A 38 22.85 -29.77 -28.55
N PRO A 39 23.10 -28.89 -29.54
CA PRO A 39 24.12 -27.86 -29.44
C PRO A 39 23.73 -26.83 -28.38
N GLY A 40 24.73 -26.15 -27.76
CA GLY A 40 24.50 -25.10 -26.78
C GLY A 40 24.27 -25.61 -25.35
N ALA A 41 24.41 -26.91 -25.09
CA ALA A 41 24.20 -27.46 -23.72
C ALA A 41 25.28 -26.98 -22.75
N ILE A 42 26.54 -26.90 -23.17
CA ILE A 42 27.65 -26.45 -22.33
C ILE A 42 27.59 -24.93 -22.14
N GLU A 43 27.22 -24.18 -23.17
CA GLU A 43 27.03 -22.73 -23.11
C GLU A 43 25.90 -22.36 -22.14
N LEU A 44 24.79 -23.11 -22.13
CA LEU A 44 23.72 -22.92 -21.18
C LEU A 44 24.23 -23.12 -19.74
N LEU A 45 25.00 -24.18 -19.48
CA LEU A 45 25.57 -24.42 -18.15
C LEU A 45 26.60 -23.33 -17.78
N GLU A 46 27.42 -22.88 -18.74
CA GLU A 46 28.36 -21.77 -18.52
C GLU A 46 27.61 -20.46 -18.13
N ASP A 47 26.52 -20.16 -18.81
CA ASP A 47 25.69 -18.98 -18.51
C ASP A 47 25.09 -19.06 -17.12
N LEU A 48 24.58 -20.23 -16.71
CA LEU A 48 24.06 -20.45 -15.38
C LEU A 48 25.10 -20.28 -14.29
N VAL A 49 26.29 -20.87 -14.47
CA VAL A 49 27.43 -20.74 -13.55
C VAL A 49 27.92 -19.29 -13.48
N ARG A 50 27.94 -18.59 -14.62
CA ARG A 50 28.25 -17.15 -14.67
C ARG A 50 27.14 -16.33 -13.97
N GLY A 51 25.91 -16.80 -14.04
CA GLY A 51 24.73 -16.23 -13.39
C GLY A 51 24.60 -16.52 -11.90
N GLY A 52 25.52 -17.31 -11.32
CA GLY A 52 25.54 -17.59 -9.89
C GLY A 52 24.93 -18.94 -9.49
N PHE A 53 24.95 -19.96 -10.39
CA PHE A 53 24.61 -21.34 -9.99
C PHE A 53 25.47 -21.79 -8.80
N THR A 54 24.83 -22.07 -7.67
CA THR A 54 25.51 -22.25 -6.37
C THR A 54 25.34 -23.63 -5.76
N GLN A 55 24.56 -24.53 -6.36
CA GLN A 55 24.20 -25.84 -5.77
C GLN A 55 24.60 -27.02 -6.66
N PRO A 56 25.87 -27.17 -7.07
CA PRO A 56 26.31 -28.29 -7.92
C PRO A 56 26.15 -29.66 -7.24
N GLU A 57 26.12 -29.69 -5.91
CA GLU A 57 25.91 -30.91 -5.12
C GLU A 57 24.53 -31.54 -5.32
N LEU A 58 23.52 -30.76 -5.71
CA LEU A 58 22.17 -31.28 -6.04
C LEU A 58 22.20 -32.25 -7.21
N PHE A 59 23.22 -32.18 -8.07
CA PHE A 59 23.37 -33.01 -9.25
C PHE A 59 24.29 -34.23 -9.02
N ALA A 60 24.80 -34.42 -7.81
CA ALA A 60 25.53 -35.63 -7.36
C ALA A 60 26.60 -36.15 -8.39
N GLY A 61 27.35 -35.26 -9.00
CA GLY A 61 28.34 -35.56 -10.02
C GLY A 61 27.77 -35.89 -11.43
N GLU A 62 26.46 -35.70 -11.63
CA GLU A 62 25.87 -35.91 -12.97
C GLU A 62 26.36 -34.88 -13.99
N LEU A 63 26.63 -33.64 -13.57
CA LEU A 63 27.20 -32.61 -14.43
C LEU A 63 28.59 -33.05 -14.93
N GLU A 64 29.45 -33.51 -14.02
CA GLU A 64 30.80 -34.01 -14.41
C GLU A 64 30.71 -35.22 -15.36
N ARG A 65 29.81 -36.18 -15.08
CA ARG A 65 29.59 -37.33 -15.98
C ARG A 65 29.09 -36.94 -17.37
N ALA A 66 28.29 -35.87 -17.44
CA ALA A 66 27.68 -35.41 -18.69
C ALA A 66 28.61 -34.49 -19.50
N PHE A 67 29.42 -33.68 -18.85
CA PHE A 67 30.20 -32.62 -19.48
C PHE A 67 31.71 -32.75 -19.31
N GLY A 68 32.19 -33.71 -18.51
CA GLY A 68 33.61 -33.82 -18.18
C GLY A 68 34.57 -34.03 -19.34
N ASP A 69 34.10 -34.53 -20.49
CA ASP A 69 34.82 -34.65 -21.72
C ASP A 69 34.74 -33.40 -22.63
N ASP A 70 33.95 -32.40 -22.23
CA ASP A 70 33.81 -31.15 -22.96
C ASP A 70 35.00 -30.20 -22.69
N PRO A 71 35.60 -29.59 -23.73
CA PRO A 71 36.72 -28.67 -23.54
C PRO A 71 36.42 -27.47 -22.63
N GLY A 72 35.16 -27.04 -22.52
CA GLY A 72 34.72 -25.96 -21.64
C GLY A 72 34.56 -26.36 -20.17
N TRP A 73 34.45 -27.67 -19.89
CA TRP A 73 34.16 -28.17 -18.54
C TRP A 73 35.17 -27.76 -17.47
N PRO A 74 36.51 -27.80 -17.68
CA PRO A 74 37.42 -27.40 -16.60
C PRO A 74 37.25 -25.98 -16.11
N VAL A 75 36.82 -25.06 -16.98
CA VAL A 75 36.56 -23.65 -16.63
C VAL A 75 35.29 -23.57 -15.77
N ILE A 76 34.24 -24.29 -16.20
CA ILE A 76 32.96 -24.35 -15.51
C ILE A 76 33.13 -24.98 -14.13
N ALA A 77 33.81 -26.14 -14.06
CA ALA A 77 34.07 -26.84 -12.79
C ALA A 77 34.86 -25.97 -11.79
N THR A 78 35.87 -25.23 -12.30
CA THR A 78 36.62 -24.30 -11.45
C THR A 78 35.74 -23.17 -10.90
N ARG A 79 34.87 -22.63 -11.75
CA ARG A 79 33.92 -21.58 -11.30
C ARG A 79 32.89 -22.11 -10.30
N MET A 80 32.34 -23.32 -10.52
CA MET A 80 31.44 -23.96 -9.57
C MET A 80 32.11 -24.20 -8.23
N ALA A 81 33.33 -24.70 -8.21
CA ALA A 81 34.09 -24.89 -6.98
C ALA A 81 34.43 -23.59 -6.25
N ALA A 82 34.53 -22.48 -6.97
CA ALA A 82 34.71 -21.15 -6.38
C ALA A 82 33.46 -20.54 -5.83
N SER A 83 32.26 -21.06 -6.20
CA SER A 83 30.96 -20.58 -5.71
C SER A 83 30.52 -21.22 -4.38
N ASP A 84 31.30 -22.13 -3.77
CA ASP A 84 31.13 -22.57 -2.36
C ASP A 84 31.39 -21.46 -1.33
N ALA A 85 31.67 -20.25 -1.78
CA ALA A 85 31.77 -19.12 -0.91
C ALA A 85 30.38 -18.75 -0.36
N PRO A 86 30.27 -18.40 0.93
CA PRO A 86 29.02 -17.91 1.49
C PRO A 86 28.48 -16.76 0.63
N PRO A 87 27.16 -16.57 0.58
CA PRO A 87 26.59 -15.51 -0.22
C PRO A 87 27.31 -14.20 0.08
N PRO A 88 27.85 -13.53 -0.93
CA PRO A 88 28.69 -12.36 -0.72
C PRO A 88 27.91 -11.22 -0.08
N ILE A 89 26.57 -11.26 -0.11
CA ILE A 89 25.71 -10.20 0.41
C ILE A 89 24.75 -10.73 1.47
N VAL A 90 24.80 -10.13 2.65
CA VAL A 90 23.90 -10.43 3.79
C VAL A 90 23.13 -9.17 4.18
N LEU A 91 21.80 -9.20 4.05
CA LEU A 91 20.95 -8.14 4.56
C LEU A 91 20.94 -8.16 6.09
N THR A 92 21.25 -7.03 6.73
CA THR A 92 21.32 -6.88 8.19
C THR A 92 20.17 -6.05 8.75
N GLU A 93 19.62 -5.14 7.95
CA GLU A 93 18.43 -4.34 8.30
C GLU A 93 17.67 -3.99 7.02
N TRP A 94 16.38 -4.23 6.99
CA TRP A 94 15.53 -3.89 5.86
C TRP A 94 14.11 -3.55 6.29
N PRO A 95 13.40 -2.68 5.57
CA PRO A 95 12.00 -2.38 5.84
C PRO A 95 11.11 -3.57 5.47
N VAL A 96 10.07 -3.77 6.27
CA VAL A 96 9.07 -4.83 6.10
C VAL A 96 7.69 -4.20 6.15
N LEU A 97 6.81 -4.57 5.22
CA LEU A 97 5.42 -4.11 5.26
C LEU A 97 4.69 -4.70 6.47
N THR A 98 4.07 -3.84 7.26
CA THR A 98 3.17 -4.26 8.32
C THR A 98 1.90 -4.85 7.73
N PRO A 99 1.50 -6.09 8.06
CA PRO A 99 0.23 -6.64 7.62
C PRO A 99 -0.94 -5.76 8.05
N SER A 100 -1.72 -5.30 7.09
CA SER A 100 -2.87 -4.44 7.32
C SER A 100 -4.12 -4.97 6.60
N VAL A 101 -5.28 -4.40 6.92
CA VAL A 101 -6.48 -4.67 6.13
C VAL A 101 -6.39 -3.92 4.80
N PRO A 102 -6.96 -4.46 3.71
CA PRO A 102 -7.05 -3.73 2.46
C PRO A 102 -7.77 -2.39 2.65
N LEU A 103 -7.23 -1.33 2.05
CA LEU A 103 -7.88 -0.02 2.06
C LEU A 103 -9.12 -0.07 1.16
N CYS A 104 -10.23 0.43 1.68
CA CYS A 104 -11.45 0.58 0.91
C CYS A 104 -11.44 1.93 0.19
N LEU A 105 -10.92 1.94 -1.02
CA LEU A 105 -10.91 3.11 -1.88
C LEU A 105 -12.21 3.09 -2.70
N LEU A 106 -13.10 4.05 -2.42
CA LEU A 106 -14.36 4.18 -3.15
C LEU A 106 -14.10 4.79 -4.53
N GLU A 107 -13.89 3.94 -5.52
CA GLU A 107 -13.77 4.34 -6.91
C GLU A 107 -14.96 3.83 -7.72
N VAL A 108 -15.42 4.67 -8.65
CA VAL A 108 -16.31 4.23 -9.73
C VAL A 108 -15.44 4.07 -10.97
N PRO A 109 -15.18 2.83 -11.42
CA PRO A 109 -14.35 2.59 -12.59
C PRO A 109 -14.81 3.39 -13.80
N GLY A 110 -13.85 4.08 -14.47
CA GLY A 110 -14.11 4.85 -15.69
C GLY A 110 -14.63 6.27 -15.48
N ARG A 111 -14.93 6.72 -14.25
CA ARG A 111 -15.43 8.08 -13.98
C ARG A 111 -14.45 8.99 -13.24
N ALA A 112 -13.25 8.51 -12.94
CA ALA A 112 -12.24 9.31 -12.24
C ALA A 112 -11.84 10.58 -13.00
N GLU A 113 -11.72 10.53 -14.33
CA GLU A 113 -11.40 11.71 -15.15
C GLU A 113 -12.55 12.72 -15.20
N GLU A 114 -13.80 12.24 -15.28
CA GLU A 114 -14.99 13.09 -15.24
C GLU A 114 -15.11 13.81 -13.89
N LEU A 115 -14.81 13.11 -12.80
CA LEU A 115 -14.73 13.72 -11.48
C LEU A 115 -13.58 14.71 -11.41
N ARG A 116 -12.38 14.35 -11.86
CA ARG A 116 -11.18 15.19 -11.86
C ARG A 116 -11.41 16.54 -12.56
N ALA A 117 -12.15 16.55 -13.66
CA ALA A 117 -12.46 17.78 -14.39
C ALA A 117 -13.28 18.80 -13.58
N GLN A 118 -13.94 18.36 -12.51
CA GLN A 118 -14.77 19.20 -11.64
C GLN A 118 -14.03 19.64 -10.35
N LEU A 119 -12.90 18.99 -10.02
CA LEU A 119 -12.20 19.21 -8.77
C LEU A 119 -11.37 20.49 -8.78
N PRO A 120 -11.08 21.08 -7.61
CA PRO A 120 -10.11 22.15 -7.51
C PRO A 120 -8.72 21.66 -7.96
N THR A 121 -7.94 22.59 -8.53
CA THR A 121 -6.55 22.29 -8.92
C THR A 121 -5.75 21.86 -7.70
N PRO A 122 -5.01 20.72 -7.77
CA PRO A 122 -4.15 20.26 -6.68
C PRO A 122 -3.16 21.35 -6.24
N ARG A 123 -2.88 21.39 -4.96
CA ARG A 123 -1.88 22.25 -4.34
C ARG A 123 -0.54 21.52 -4.24
N PRO A 124 0.57 22.22 -3.94
CA PRO A 124 1.87 21.57 -3.79
C PRO A 124 1.94 20.53 -2.66
N SER A 125 1.13 20.67 -1.60
CA SER A 125 1.05 19.71 -0.50
C SER A 125 -0.24 18.90 -0.54
N ALA A 126 -0.21 17.65 -0.03
CA ALA A 126 -1.38 16.80 0.13
C ALA A 126 -2.37 17.46 1.10
N TRP A 127 -1.88 18.06 2.18
CA TRP A 127 -2.72 18.75 3.16
C TRP A 127 -3.50 19.93 2.55
N ASP A 128 -2.81 20.84 1.86
CA ASP A 128 -3.48 21.99 1.26
C ASP A 128 -4.49 21.56 0.18
N THR A 129 -4.18 20.48 -0.55
CA THR A 129 -5.11 19.90 -1.53
C THR A 129 -6.33 19.31 -0.83
N ALA A 130 -6.15 18.58 0.27
CA ALA A 130 -7.25 17.99 1.04
C ALA A 130 -8.16 19.06 1.63
N VAL A 131 -7.61 20.14 2.20
CA VAL A 131 -8.37 21.27 2.75
C VAL A 131 -9.14 22.02 1.65
N ALA A 132 -8.51 22.25 0.50
CA ALA A 132 -9.19 22.86 -0.65
C ALA A 132 -10.35 22.00 -1.18
N THR A 133 -10.16 20.67 -1.22
CA THR A 133 -11.18 19.71 -1.64
C THR A 133 -12.32 19.65 -0.61
N LEU A 134 -12.00 19.67 0.69
CA LEU A 134 -12.98 19.75 1.77
C LEU A 134 -13.88 21.00 1.61
N ALA A 135 -13.26 22.17 1.43
CA ALA A 135 -13.98 23.43 1.23
C ALA A 135 -14.88 23.36 -0.03
N TRP A 136 -14.37 22.80 -1.12
CA TRP A 136 -15.11 22.64 -2.35
C TRP A 136 -16.35 21.74 -2.15
N VAL A 137 -16.21 20.55 -1.53
CA VAL A 137 -17.32 19.63 -1.27
C VAL A 137 -18.36 20.28 -0.37
N THR A 138 -17.95 20.89 0.74
CA THR A 138 -18.85 21.54 1.71
C THR A 138 -19.70 22.63 1.05
N SER A 139 -19.16 23.33 0.04
CA SER A 139 -19.84 24.41 -0.66
C SER A 139 -20.85 23.96 -1.73
N ARG A 140 -20.86 22.67 -2.10
CA ARG A 140 -21.68 22.20 -3.25
C ARG A 140 -23.17 22.21 -2.98
N TRP A 141 -23.59 21.88 -1.78
CA TRP A 141 -25.02 21.91 -1.38
C TRP A 141 -25.22 22.18 0.10
N LYS A 142 -26.44 22.40 0.51
CA LYS A 142 -26.86 22.46 1.92
C LYS A 142 -27.37 21.09 2.35
N HIS A 143 -27.05 20.68 3.58
CA HIS A 143 -27.49 19.40 4.13
C HIS A 143 -29.01 19.21 4.04
N ALA A 144 -29.41 17.96 3.70
CA ALA A 144 -30.77 17.45 3.78
C ALA A 144 -30.72 15.96 4.16
N ASN A 145 -31.78 15.43 4.75
CA ASN A 145 -31.87 14.02 5.19
C ASN A 145 -32.28 13.07 4.03
N ALA A 146 -31.76 13.30 2.84
CA ALA A 146 -31.98 12.44 1.68
C ALA A 146 -30.69 11.66 1.36
N HIS A 147 -30.86 10.47 0.82
CA HIS A 147 -29.78 9.57 0.45
C HIS A 147 -29.93 9.08 -1.00
N MET A 148 -28.80 8.75 -1.59
CA MET A 148 -28.72 8.03 -2.86
C MET A 148 -28.55 6.53 -2.62
N GLU A 149 -28.96 5.73 -3.61
CA GLU A 149 -28.76 4.27 -3.58
C GLU A 149 -27.41 3.85 -4.20
N ILE A 150 -26.73 4.77 -4.88
CA ILE A 150 -25.51 4.49 -5.69
C ILE A 150 -24.33 5.25 -5.09
N ASP A 151 -23.21 4.56 -4.90
CA ASP A 151 -21.95 5.13 -4.45
C ASP A 151 -21.13 5.71 -5.62
N ASP A 152 -21.63 6.78 -6.23
CA ASP A 152 -21.02 7.49 -7.35
C ASP A 152 -21.02 9.01 -7.12
N ALA A 153 -19.82 9.59 -6.92
CA ALA A 153 -19.65 11.01 -6.67
C ALA A 153 -20.10 11.88 -7.87
N VAL A 154 -19.88 11.42 -9.11
CA VAL A 154 -20.26 12.18 -10.31
C VAL A 154 -21.79 12.23 -10.42
N GLU A 155 -22.47 11.10 -10.22
CA GLU A 155 -23.93 11.08 -10.19
C GLU A 155 -24.49 11.96 -9.06
N CYS A 156 -23.86 11.92 -7.88
CA CYS A 156 -24.24 12.78 -6.76
C CYS A 156 -24.16 14.27 -7.18
N LEU A 157 -23.04 14.70 -7.75
CA LEU A 157 -22.83 16.07 -8.19
C LEU A 157 -23.83 16.50 -9.28
N GLN A 158 -24.10 15.64 -10.26
CA GLN A 158 -25.10 15.89 -11.29
C GLN A 158 -26.52 16.07 -10.70
N ARG A 159 -26.88 15.29 -9.68
CA ARG A 159 -28.15 15.43 -8.98
C ARG A 159 -28.20 16.72 -8.15
N VAL A 160 -27.08 17.08 -7.51
CA VAL A 160 -26.94 18.37 -6.81
C VAL A 160 -27.13 19.54 -7.77
N ASP A 161 -26.57 19.48 -8.96
CA ASP A 161 -26.72 20.54 -9.98
C ASP A 161 -28.17 20.65 -10.48
N ARG A 162 -28.96 19.57 -10.42
CA ARG A 162 -30.41 19.58 -10.66
C ARG A 162 -31.24 20.08 -9.47
N GLY A 163 -30.58 20.42 -8.35
CA GLY A 163 -31.24 20.99 -7.19
C GLY A 163 -31.47 20.02 -6.03
N GLU A 164 -31.07 18.75 -6.14
CA GLU A 164 -31.16 17.80 -5.04
C GLU A 164 -30.19 18.12 -3.91
N ARG A 165 -30.50 17.66 -2.70
CA ARG A 165 -29.71 17.91 -1.50
C ARG A 165 -29.63 16.61 -0.70
N PHE A 166 -28.48 16.35 -0.09
CA PHE A 166 -28.14 15.06 0.52
C PHE A 166 -27.58 15.21 1.93
N ALA A 167 -27.43 14.08 2.61
CA ALA A 167 -26.92 13.97 3.99
C ALA A 167 -25.40 13.77 4.06
N CYS A 168 -24.90 13.49 5.26
CA CYS A 168 -23.48 13.26 5.55
C CYS A 168 -22.85 12.14 4.70
N VAL A 169 -23.64 11.12 4.36
CA VAL A 169 -23.17 9.98 3.56
C VAL A 169 -22.65 10.44 2.21
N GLU A 170 -23.39 11.29 1.52
CA GLU A 170 -23.05 11.78 0.18
C GLU A 170 -21.93 12.83 0.23
N TYR A 171 -21.87 13.67 1.26
CA TYR A 171 -20.71 14.54 1.49
C TYR A 171 -19.42 13.71 1.64
N SER A 172 -19.46 12.65 2.45
CA SER A 172 -18.34 11.77 2.65
C SER A 172 -18.00 10.98 1.36
N LEU A 173 -19.01 10.51 0.61
CA LEU A 173 -18.84 9.84 -0.67
C LEU A 173 -18.06 10.73 -1.64
N VAL A 174 -18.57 11.95 -1.89
CA VAL A 174 -17.95 12.88 -2.86
C VAL A 174 -16.55 13.27 -2.39
N LEU A 175 -16.36 13.56 -1.10
CA LEU A 175 -15.04 13.92 -0.56
C LEU A 175 -14.03 12.78 -0.69
N THR A 176 -14.43 11.54 -0.34
CA THR A 176 -13.54 10.38 -0.43
C THR A 176 -13.13 10.08 -1.86
N GLN A 177 -14.09 10.05 -2.80
CA GLN A 177 -13.77 9.81 -4.20
C GLN A 177 -12.96 10.94 -4.82
N ALA A 178 -13.23 12.20 -4.45
CA ALA A 178 -12.45 13.35 -4.89
C ALA A 178 -10.99 13.27 -4.43
N LEU A 179 -10.74 12.94 -3.15
CA LEU A 179 -9.39 12.80 -2.61
C LEU A 179 -8.63 11.66 -3.30
N ASN A 180 -9.26 10.48 -3.47
CA ASN A 180 -8.66 9.35 -4.18
C ASN A 180 -8.35 9.69 -5.65
N THR A 181 -9.22 10.44 -6.32
CA THR A 181 -8.99 10.95 -7.68
C THR A 181 -7.79 11.89 -7.76
N LEU A 182 -7.50 12.59 -6.66
CA LEU A 182 -6.32 13.46 -6.51
C LEU A 182 -5.10 12.74 -5.90
N ALA A 183 -5.11 11.39 -5.90
CA ALA A 183 -4.05 10.54 -5.36
C ALA A 183 -3.78 10.74 -3.85
N ILE A 184 -4.76 11.19 -3.09
CA ILE A 184 -4.75 11.23 -1.63
C ILE A 184 -5.57 10.03 -1.11
N PRO A 185 -4.95 9.00 -0.50
CA PRO A 185 -5.67 7.84 -0.01
C PRO A 185 -6.73 8.23 1.01
N ALA A 186 -7.98 7.92 0.74
CA ALA A 186 -9.09 8.27 1.59
C ALA A 186 -10.14 7.15 1.67
N ARG A 187 -10.86 7.12 2.77
CA ARG A 187 -11.94 6.16 3.04
C ARG A 187 -13.08 6.80 3.81
N ARG A 188 -14.28 6.24 3.70
CA ARG A 188 -15.42 6.64 4.53
C ARG A 188 -15.34 6.00 5.91
N VAL A 189 -15.75 6.75 6.93
CA VAL A 189 -15.90 6.27 8.30
C VAL A 189 -17.27 6.67 8.84
N SER A 190 -18.00 5.69 9.33
CA SER A 190 -19.27 5.90 10.02
C SER A 190 -19.02 6.07 11.51
N LEU A 191 -19.49 7.18 12.07
CA LEU A 191 -19.41 7.52 13.48
C LEU A 191 -20.77 7.31 14.14
N ARG A 192 -20.77 6.96 15.42
CA ARG A 192 -21.99 6.74 16.22
C ARG A 192 -21.84 7.31 17.62
N GLN A 193 -22.90 7.94 18.10
CA GLN A 193 -23.01 8.29 19.50
C GLN A 193 -23.13 7.04 20.38
N GLN A 194 -22.77 7.14 21.65
CA GLN A 194 -22.77 6.02 22.59
C GLN A 194 -24.10 5.27 22.67
N ASN A 195 -25.22 5.97 22.47
CA ASN A 195 -26.57 5.41 22.51
C ASN A 195 -27.29 5.51 21.16
N TYR A 196 -26.60 5.37 20.05
CA TYR A 196 -27.17 5.51 18.70
C TYR A 196 -28.32 4.54 18.39
N TYR A 197 -28.37 3.41 19.07
CA TYR A 197 -29.47 2.44 18.97
C TYR A 197 -30.84 2.98 19.50
N ALA A 198 -30.81 4.04 20.25
CA ALA A 198 -32.03 4.62 20.85
C ALA A 198 -32.83 5.53 19.90
N GLY A 199 -32.37 5.74 18.65
CA GLY A 199 -33.11 6.56 17.70
C GLY A 199 -32.40 6.81 16.39
N VAL A 200 -33.17 7.32 15.42
CA VAL A 200 -32.69 7.76 14.11
C VAL A 200 -31.86 9.06 14.24
N GLY A 201 -30.87 9.27 13.39
CA GLY A 201 -30.07 10.51 13.36
C GLY A 201 -28.91 10.56 14.33
N ARG A 202 -28.56 9.44 14.96
CA ARG A 202 -27.45 9.35 15.91
C ARG A 202 -26.17 8.79 15.27
N GLY A 203 -26.12 8.78 13.96
CA GLY A 203 -24.96 8.43 13.15
C GLY A 203 -24.48 9.62 12.34
N HIS A 204 -23.20 9.64 12.03
CA HIS A 204 -22.58 10.60 11.14
C HIS A 204 -21.55 9.89 10.25
N VAL A 205 -21.41 10.32 9.01
CA VAL A 205 -20.41 9.75 8.08
C VAL A 205 -19.44 10.84 7.68
N VAL A 206 -18.17 10.53 7.81
CA VAL A 206 -17.05 11.43 7.52
C VAL A 206 -16.05 10.74 6.59
N SER A 207 -15.10 11.50 6.08
CA SER A 207 -13.93 10.96 5.37
C SER A 207 -12.72 10.97 6.27
N GLU A 208 -11.84 10.01 6.07
CA GLU A 208 -10.51 9.97 6.66
C GLU A 208 -9.49 9.80 5.55
N ALA A 209 -8.45 10.61 5.54
CA ALA A 209 -7.44 10.66 4.51
C ALA A 209 -6.04 10.49 5.08
N TRP A 210 -5.18 9.78 4.35
CA TRP A 210 -3.76 9.78 4.62
C TRP A 210 -3.11 11.01 3.99
N ILE A 211 -2.38 11.76 4.79
CA ILE A 211 -1.72 13.01 4.35
C ILE A 211 -0.22 12.79 4.30
N ASP A 212 0.33 12.72 3.09
CA ASP A 212 1.73 12.38 2.81
C ASP A 212 2.72 13.28 3.55
N ASP A 213 2.51 14.59 3.48
CA ASP A 213 3.38 15.58 4.12
C ASP A 213 3.34 15.54 5.65
N MET A 214 2.37 14.85 6.22
CA MET A 214 2.22 14.67 7.68
C MET A 214 2.51 13.24 8.13
N GLY A 215 2.51 12.26 7.22
CA GLY A 215 2.68 10.84 7.53
C GLY A 215 1.60 10.29 8.46
N ARG A 216 0.34 10.71 8.26
CA ARG A 216 -0.75 10.32 9.18
C ARG A 216 -2.14 10.36 8.55
N TRP A 217 -3.06 9.61 9.16
CA TRP A 217 -4.48 9.69 8.86
C TRP A 217 -5.10 10.91 9.54
N VAL A 218 -5.94 11.64 8.79
CA VAL A 218 -6.64 12.84 9.25
C VAL A 218 -8.13 12.73 8.93
N LEU A 219 -8.98 13.11 9.88
CA LEU A 219 -10.43 13.20 9.69
C LEU A 219 -10.79 14.51 8.99
N LEU A 220 -11.68 14.40 7.99
CA LEU A 220 -12.24 15.51 7.23
C LEU A 220 -13.78 15.37 7.20
N ASP A 221 -14.49 16.32 7.78
CA ASP A 221 -15.96 16.34 7.81
C ASP A 221 -16.52 17.16 6.65
N GLY A 222 -16.92 16.50 5.58
CA GLY A 222 -17.42 17.13 4.35
C GLY A 222 -18.74 17.89 4.56
N GLN A 223 -19.61 17.42 5.46
CA GLN A 223 -20.88 18.08 5.74
C GLN A 223 -20.68 19.40 6.50
N ASN A 224 -19.85 19.38 7.52
CA ASN A 224 -19.66 20.52 8.42
C ASN A 224 -18.48 21.41 7.97
N GLY A 225 -17.70 20.99 6.99
CA GLY A 225 -16.54 21.74 6.51
C GLY A 225 -15.50 21.94 7.61
N LEU A 226 -15.23 20.92 8.40
CA LEU A 226 -14.30 21.01 9.53
C LEU A 226 -13.32 19.85 9.59
N TYR A 227 -12.25 20.08 10.35
CA TYR A 227 -11.34 19.06 10.86
C TYR A 227 -10.95 19.38 12.31
N TRP A 228 -10.58 18.35 13.05
CA TRP A 228 -10.19 18.48 14.46
C TRP A 228 -8.68 18.64 14.57
N THR A 229 -8.25 19.39 15.60
CA THR A 229 -6.83 19.65 15.86
C THR A 229 -6.48 19.36 17.32
N GLY A 230 -5.27 18.87 17.51
CA GLY A 230 -4.67 18.68 18.83
C GLY A 230 -4.07 19.98 19.38
N ASP A 231 -3.45 19.90 20.55
CA ASP A 231 -2.91 21.05 21.30
C ASP A 231 -1.82 21.81 20.53
N SER A 232 -1.05 21.12 19.68
CA SER A 232 -0.03 21.74 18.83
C SER A 232 -0.58 22.24 17.49
N GLY A 233 -1.91 22.17 17.27
CA GLY A 233 -2.56 22.57 16.02
C GLY A 233 -2.48 21.52 14.90
N GLN A 234 -1.91 20.34 15.15
CA GLN A 234 -1.87 19.26 14.18
C GLN A 234 -3.27 18.68 13.95
N PRO A 235 -3.67 18.37 12.69
CA PRO A 235 -4.93 17.69 12.41
C PRO A 235 -4.96 16.29 13.02
N LEU A 236 -6.14 15.87 13.49
CA LEU A 236 -6.38 14.59 14.18
C LEU A 236 -7.14 13.60 13.28
N GLY A 237 -6.80 12.30 13.43
CA GLY A 237 -7.53 11.18 12.84
C GLY A 237 -8.62 10.65 13.77
N VAL A 238 -9.46 9.78 13.23
CA VAL A 238 -10.58 9.16 13.98
C VAL A 238 -10.09 8.40 15.20
N LEU A 239 -8.98 7.69 15.11
CA LEU A 239 -8.42 6.91 16.22
C LEU A 239 -8.05 7.80 17.42
N GLU A 240 -7.46 8.97 17.16
CA GLU A 240 -7.07 9.93 18.20
C GLU A 240 -8.30 10.57 18.85
N LEU A 241 -9.30 10.90 18.03
CA LEU A 241 -10.57 11.47 18.50
C LEU A 241 -11.37 10.48 19.36
N GLN A 242 -11.39 9.20 18.98
CA GLN A 242 -12.00 8.15 19.80
C GLN A 242 -11.27 7.97 21.14
N ARG A 243 -9.94 8.02 21.15
CA ARG A 243 -9.15 7.95 22.38
C ARG A 243 -9.42 9.16 23.27
N ALA A 244 -9.47 10.36 22.70
CA ALA A 244 -9.82 11.58 23.45
C ALA A 244 -11.22 11.49 24.03
N PHE A 245 -12.21 11.01 23.25
CA PHE A 245 -13.57 10.80 23.74
C PHE A 245 -13.63 9.77 24.88
N ALA A 246 -12.98 8.63 24.72
CA ALA A 246 -12.95 7.55 25.71
C ALA A 246 -12.26 7.97 27.02
N ALA A 247 -11.28 8.86 26.95
CA ALA A 247 -10.58 9.40 28.10
C ALA A 247 -11.47 10.35 28.96
N GLY A 248 -12.61 10.82 28.41
CA GLY A 248 -13.54 11.73 29.11
C GLY A 248 -12.92 13.10 29.41
N GLY A 249 -11.85 13.47 28.72
CA GLY A 249 -11.18 14.77 28.82
C GLY A 249 -11.91 15.88 28.05
N PRO A 250 -11.34 17.08 28.02
CA PRO A 250 -11.85 18.18 27.20
C PRO A 250 -11.81 17.79 25.72
N ARG A 251 -12.79 18.24 24.99
CA ARG A 251 -12.85 18.08 23.54
C ARG A 251 -11.63 18.74 22.86
N PRO A 252 -11.00 18.10 21.85
CA PRO A 252 -10.00 18.76 21.01
C PRO A 252 -10.52 20.02 20.32
N THR A 253 -9.64 20.88 19.90
CA THR A 253 -9.99 22.06 19.10
C THR A 253 -10.37 21.66 17.67
N PHE A 254 -10.92 22.58 16.90
CA PHE A 254 -11.31 22.34 15.51
C PHE A 254 -11.09 23.59 14.66
N ALA A 255 -10.97 23.37 13.35
CA ALA A 255 -10.93 24.44 12.35
C ALA A 255 -12.03 24.22 11.31
N THR A 256 -12.59 25.30 10.80
CA THR A 256 -13.62 25.27 9.74
C THR A 256 -13.09 25.88 8.45
N VAL A 257 -13.50 25.34 7.31
CA VAL A 257 -13.04 25.79 5.98
C VAL A 257 -14.04 26.67 5.25
N CYS A 258 -15.31 26.69 5.67
CA CYS A 258 -16.37 27.46 5.03
C CYS A 258 -17.10 28.36 6.03
N ALA A 259 -18.08 27.81 6.75
CA ALA A 259 -18.86 28.55 7.72
C ALA A 259 -18.35 28.29 9.14
N PRO A 260 -18.31 29.27 10.03
CA PRO A 260 -17.95 29.05 11.42
C PRO A 260 -18.96 28.11 12.10
N MET A 261 -18.47 27.22 12.94
CA MET A 261 -19.27 26.40 13.85
C MET A 261 -19.10 26.95 15.26
N ASP A 262 -20.21 26.99 16.02
CA ASP A 262 -20.14 27.37 17.42
C ASP A 262 -19.65 26.21 18.31
N GLU A 263 -19.24 26.53 19.53
CA GLU A 263 -18.73 25.55 20.50
C GLU A 263 -19.74 24.46 20.84
N GLY A 264 -21.01 24.82 21.00
CA GLY A 264 -22.06 23.84 21.29
C GLY A 264 -22.32 22.86 20.16
N GLY A 265 -22.21 23.32 18.91
CA GLY A 265 -22.26 22.44 17.73
C GLY A 265 -21.05 21.50 17.71
N ALA A 266 -19.86 22.00 17.97
CA ALA A 266 -18.66 21.18 18.04
C ALA A 266 -18.74 20.14 19.17
N ASP A 267 -19.23 20.51 20.36
CA ASP A 267 -19.44 19.58 21.48
C ASP A 267 -20.40 18.45 21.10
N MET A 268 -21.49 18.78 20.42
CA MET A 268 -22.44 17.78 19.91
C MET A 268 -21.79 16.83 18.93
N TRP A 269 -21.05 17.33 17.93
CA TRP A 269 -20.38 16.50 16.94
C TRP A 269 -19.27 15.64 17.55
N PHE A 270 -18.58 16.09 18.59
CA PHE A 270 -17.58 15.29 19.28
C PHE A 270 -18.16 14.04 19.94
N THR A 271 -19.45 14.06 20.36
CA THR A 271 -20.10 12.86 20.94
C THR A 271 -20.22 11.67 19.97
N TYR A 272 -20.06 11.90 18.65
CA TYR A 272 -20.12 10.85 17.65
C TYR A 272 -18.87 9.97 17.59
N PHE A 273 -17.78 10.36 18.26
CA PHE A 273 -16.56 9.55 18.33
C PHE A 273 -16.65 8.40 19.35
N ALA A 274 -17.82 8.13 19.92
CA ALA A 274 -18.01 6.97 20.79
C ALA A 274 -17.75 5.64 20.04
N HIS A 275 -18.15 5.54 18.77
CA HIS A 275 -17.91 4.35 17.93
C HIS A 275 -17.57 4.79 16.51
N ALA A 276 -16.63 4.08 15.88
CA ALA A 276 -16.29 4.25 14.48
C ALA A 276 -16.27 2.91 13.74
N THR A 277 -16.76 2.93 12.50
CA THR A 277 -16.80 1.77 11.61
C THR A 277 -16.42 2.21 10.22
N SER A 278 -15.49 1.52 9.59
CA SER A 278 -15.20 1.66 8.17
C SER A 278 -15.46 0.33 7.46
N ASP A 279 -15.44 0.33 6.12
CA ASP A 279 -15.53 -0.91 5.35
C ASP A 279 -14.33 -1.83 5.62
N ALA A 280 -13.19 -1.27 6.04
CA ALA A 280 -12.00 -2.02 6.44
C ALA A 280 -12.20 -2.76 7.77
N GLY A 281 -12.93 -2.19 8.71
CA GLY A 281 -13.16 -2.81 10.01
C GLY A 281 -13.81 -1.90 11.04
N THR A 282 -14.10 -2.48 12.20
CA THR A 282 -14.61 -1.76 13.37
C THR A 282 -13.56 -1.76 14.46
N TRP A 283 -13.30 -0.59 15.02
CA TRP A 283 -12.49 -0.40 16.21
C TRP A 283 -13.27 0.38 17.27
N SER A 284 -13.11 -0.01 18.54
CA SER A 284 -13.70 0.71 19.66
C SER A 284 -12.77 0.62 20.86
N PRO A 285 -12.52 1.71 21.60
CA PRO A 285 -11.72 1.69 22.81
C PRO A 285 -12.42 1.03 24.02
N GLY A 286 -13.71 0.71 23.88
CA GLY A 286 -14.53 0.09 24.91
C GLY A 286 -15.16 -1.24 24.47
N PRO A 287 -15.96 -1.87 25.32
CA PRO A 287 -16.67 -3.09 24.97
C PRO A 287 -17.58 -2.86 23.76
N LEU A 288 -17.43 -3.68 22.74
CA LEU A 288 -18.29 -3.68 21.57
C LEU A 288 -19.66 -4.26 21.92
N GLY A 289 -20.68 -3.38 21.92
CA GLY A 289 -22.07 -3.81 21.86
C GLY A 289 -22.44 -4.10 20.40
N LEU A 290 -22.80 -5.33 20.09
CA LEU A 290 -23.44 -5.62 18.81
C LEU A 290 -24.88 -5.10 18.85
N VAL A 291 -25.15 -4.07 18.06
CA VAL A 291 -26.50 -3.48 17.98
C VAL A 291 -27.10 -3.78 16.62
N PHE A 292 -28.19 -4.53 16.62
CA PHE A 292 -28.98 -4.77 15.43
C PHE A 292 -30.12 -3.76 15.33
N GLN A 293 -30.05 -2.88 14.34
CA GLN A 293 -31.21 -2.07 13.96
C GLN A 293 -31.91 -2.72 12.75
N ARG A 294 -33.26 -2.74 12.76
CA ARG A 294 -34.06 -3.34 11.69
C ARG A 294 -33.81 -2.72 10.30
N THR A 295 -33.33 -1.48 10.25
CA THR A 295 -33.20 -0.69 9.02
C THR A 295 -31.75 -0.38 8.64
N MET A 296 -30.79 -0.62 9.52
CA MET A 296 -29.37 -0.37 9.24
C MET A 296 -28.52 -1.46 9.91
N LEU A 297 -28.14 -2.44 9.12
CA LEU A 297 -27.19 -3.45 9.53
C LEU A 297 -25.78 -2.92 9.28
N HIS A 298 -25.19 -2.24 10.25
CA HIS A 298 -23.78 -1.93 10.24
C HIS A 298 -23.01 -3.14 10.76
N MET A 299 -22.75 -4.07 9.86
CA MET A 299 -21.85 -5.17 10.15
C MET A 299 -20.47 -4.81 9.61
N SER A 300 -19.56 -4.50 10.53
CA SER A 300 -18.16 -4.66 10.20
C SER A 300 -17.89 -6.13 9.93
N ARG A 301 -17.29 -6.43 8.80
CA ARG A 301 -16.87 -7.80 8.46
C ARG A 301 -15.70 -8.28 9.33
N ARG A 302 -15.05 -7.38 10.04
CA ARG A 302 -13.87 -7.65 10.84
C ARG A 302 -13.89 -6.82 12.12
N LEU A 303 -13.78 -7.49 13.26
CA LEU A 303 -13.47 -6.87 14.53
C LEU A 303 -11.95 -6.90 14.69
N GLU A 304 -11.34 -5.75 14.88
CA GLU A 304 -9.90 -5.63 15.08
C GLU A 304 -9.64 -4.75 16.31
N HIS A 305 -8.82 -5.24 17.21
CA HIS A 305 -8.43 -4.54 18.43
C HIS A 305 -7.03 -3.90 18.34
N ARG A 306 -6.32 -4.15 17.25
CA ARG A 306 -5.02 -3.55 16.95
C ARG A 306 -5.22 -2.40 15.96
N PRO A 307 -5.15 -1.15 16.41
CA PRO A 307 -5.44 0.00 15.56
C PRO A 307 -4.47 0.11 14.37
N GLU A 308 -3.22 -0.30 14.51
CA GLU A 308 -2.22 -0.28 13.44
C GLU A 308 -2.61 -1.12 12.21
N VAL A 309 -3.42 -2.16 12.40
CA VAL A 309 -3.94 -2.98 11.30
C VAL A 309 -4.99 -2.21 10.48
N LEU A 310 -5.79 -1.36 11.14
CA LEU A 310 -6.81 -0.53 10.51
C LEU A 310 -6.26 0.82 10.02
N TYR A 311 -5.15 1.27 10.60
CA TYR A 311 -4.49 2.55 10.32
C TYR A 311 -3.04 2.31 9.90
N PRO A 312 -2.81 1.67 8.72
CA PRO A 312 -1.46 1.41 8.26
C PRO A 312 -0.69 2.71 8.02
N ASP A 313 0.61 2.68 8.31
CA ASP A 313 1.55 3.72 7.87
C ASP A 313 1.78 3.54 6.36
N LEU A 314 1.21 4.43 5.55
CA LEU A 314 1.37 4.35 4.09
C LEU A 314 2.73 4.82 3.60
N SER A 315 3.60 5.32 4.47
CA SER A 315 5.01 5.56 4.14
C SER A 315 5.86 4.29 4.16
N GLU A 316 5.32 3.17 4.64
CA GLU A 316 6.04 1.90 4.66
C GLU A 316 6.27 1.35 3.25
N LEU A 317 7.37 0.65 3.11
CA LEU A 317 7.70 -0.17 1.95
C LEU A 317 8.25 -1.53 2.41
N GLY A 318 8.07 -2.54 1.57
CA GLY A 318 8.64 -3.86 1.76
C GLY A 318 9.83 -4.05 0.85
N VAL A 319 10.75 -4.90 1.30
CA VAL A 319 11.93 -5.32 0.54
C VAL A 319 11.93 -6.84 0.44
N GLU A 320 12.09 -7.34 -0.78
CA GLU A 320 12.28 -8.75 -1.07
C GLU A 320 13.60 -8.92 -1.84
N THR A 321 14.29 -10.04 -1.66
CA THR A 321 15.48 -10.35 -2.45
C THR A 321 15.11 -10.56 -3.92
N ALA A 322 15.94 -10.09 -4.83
CA ALA A 322 15.73 -10.17 -6.27
C ALA A 322 17.06 -10.30 -7.01
N LEU A 323 16.97 -10.57 -8.29
CA LEU A 323 18.08 -10.45 -9.23
C LEU A 323 17.74 -9.42 -10.31
N ASP A 324 18.72 -8.61 -10.69
CA ASP A 324 18.66 -7.79 -11.90
C ASP A 324 19.68 -8.33 -12.92
N GLY A 325 19.19 -9.18 -13.80
CA GLY A 325 20.05 -10.07 -14.58
C GLY A 325 20.75 -11.07 -13.65
N HIS A 326 22.07 -10.92 -13.50
CA HIS A 326 22.88 -11.76 -12.61
C HIS A 326 23.42 -10.99 -11.39
N GLN A 327 22.95 -9.77 -11.16
CA GLN A 327 23.39 -8.95 -10.04
C GLN A 327 22.43 -9.02 -8.89
N PRO A 328 22.93 -9.18 -7.65
CA PRO A 328 22.10 -9.10 -6.45
C PRO A 328 21.33 -7.77 -6.40
N ALA A 329 20.08 -7.88 -6.13
CA ALA A 329 19.15 -6.75 -6.07
C ALA A 329 18.08 -6.96 -4.99
N VAL A 330 17.33 -5.92 -4.73
CA VAL A 330 16.10 -6.02 -3.95
C VAL A 330 14.94 -5.46 -4.75
N ARG A 331 13.77 -6.08 -4.59
CA ARG A 331 12.50 -5.59 -5.11
C ARG A 331 11.76 -4.84 -4.03
N LEU A 332 11.18 -3.71 -4.41
CA LEU A 332 10.44 -2.83 -3.52
C LEU A 332 8.94 -2.96 -3.74
N THR A 333 8.18 -2.95 -2.66
CA THR A 333 6.71 -2.90 -2.67
C THR A 333 6.25 -1.77 -1.76
N ALA A 334 5.34 -0.90 -2.22
CA ALA A 334 4.83 0.21 -1.44
C ALA A 334 3.52 -0.15 -0.71
N ALA A 335 3.36 0.34 0.52
CA ALA A 335 2.07 0.35 1.21
C ALA A 335 1.10 1.38 0.61
N HIS A 336 1.62 2.46 0.03
CA HIS A 336 0.83 3.55 -0.51
C HIS A 336 0.12 3.15 -1.82
N PRO A 337 -1.23 3.21 -1.89
CA PRO A 337 -2.00 2.72 -3.04
C PRO A 337 -1.80 3.57 -4.32
N PHE A 338 -1.35 4.82 -4.17
CA PHE A 338 -1.06 5.73 -5.28
C PHE A 338 0.44 6.00 -5.43
N ALA A 339 1.30 5.04 -5.06
CA ALA A 339 2.74 5.15 -5.32
C ALA A 339 3.01 5.34 -6.82
N ARG A 340 3.91 6.27 -7.16
CA ARG A 340 4.36 6.55 -8.53
C ARG A 340 5.68 5.87 -8.87
N GLY A 341 6.40 5.43 -7.85
CA GLY A 341 7.70 4.77 -7.97
C GLY A 341 8.47 4.83 -6.67
N PHE A 342 9.76 4.65 -6.77
CA PHE A 342 10.66 4.60 -5.63
C PHE A 342 11.88 5.50 -5.85
N ALA A 343 12.57 5.82 -4.75
CA ALA A 343 13.82 6.53 -4.77
C ALA A 343 14.85 5.85 -3.85
N THR A 344 16.12 5.91 -4.22
CA THR A 344 17.24 5.52 -3.36
C THR A 344 18.13 6.74 -3.11
N ALA A 345 18.50 6.98 -1.85
CA ALA A 345 19.25 8.18 -1.44
C ALA A 345 18.67 9.51 -2.01
N GLY A 346 17.34 9.58 -2.16
CA GLY A 346 16.63 10.75 -2.69
C GLY A 346 16.58 10.84 -4.22
N ILE A 347 17.17 9.89 -4.95
CA ILE A 347 17.19 9.83 -6.42
C ILE A 347 16.16 8.81 -6.90
N ASP A 348 15.27 9.23 -7.81
CA ASP A 348 14.27 8.34 -8.40
C ASP A 348 14.92 7.20 -9.18
N ILE A 349 14.37 6.00 -9.02
CA ILE A 349 14.81 4.80 -9.75
C ILE A 349 13.78 4.40 -10.80
N ALA A 350 14.25 3.73 -11.85
CA ALA A 350 13.37 3.16 -12.86
C ALA A 350 12.84 1.80 -12.38
N GLY A 351 11.50 1.69 -12.21
CA GLY A 351 10.86 0.47 -11.75
C GLY A 351 10.93 0.27 -10.23
N ASP A 352 10.94 -0.98 -9.81
CA ASP A 352 10.85 -1.43 -8.42
C ASP A 352 12.10 -2.19 -7.94
N ILE A 353 13.15 -2.28 -8.76
CA ILE A 353 14.37 -3.04 -8.45
C ILE A 353 15.53 -2.10 -8.16
N VAL A 354 16.21 -2.35 -7.03
CA VAL A 354 17.42 -1.67 -6.60
C VAL A 354 18.57 -2.65 -6.59
N ARG A 355 19.58 -2.40 -7.45
CA ARG A 355 20.84 -3.17 -7.43
C ARG A 355 21.60 -2.88 -6.15
N LEU A 356 22.15 -3.92 -5.55
CA LEU A 356 23.03 -3.80 -4.40
C LEU A 356 24.47 -3.61 -4.89
N ASP A 357 25.23 -2.78 -4.17
CA ASP A 357 26.67 -2.63 -4.40
C ASP A 357 27.37 -3.93 -3.95
N ASP A 358 28.19 -4.51 -4.82
CA ASP A 358 28.90 -5.77 -4.61
C ASP A 358 30.33 -5.60 -4.08
N ARG A 359 30.75 -4.37 -3.77
CA ARG A 359 32.08 -4.12 -3.18
C ARG A 359 32.11 -4.60 -1.73
N PRO A 360 33.21 -5.28 -1.30
CA PRO A 360 33.33 -5.71 0.10
C PRO A 360 33.17 -4.57 1.09
N GLY A 361 32.42 -4.85 2.19
CA GLY A 361 32.21 -3.89 3.28
C GLY A 361 30.75 -3.77 3.71
N GLU A 362 30.50 -2.82 4.61
CA GLU A 362 29.16 -2.46 5.09
C GLU A 362 28.56 -1.39 4.17
N HIS A 363 27.29 -1.57 3.83
CA HIS A 363 26.54 -0.67 2.97
C HIS A 363 25.24 -0.25 3.64
N GLU A 364 24.89 1.03 3.47
CA GLU A 364 23.62 1.60 3.91
C GLU A 364 23.04 2.46 2.80
N THR A 365 21.75 2.34 2.57
CA THR A 365 21.00 3.24 1.67
C THR A 365 19.63 3.55 2.23
N SER A 366 19.09 4.70 1.87
CA SER A 366 17.72 5.09 2.19
C SER A 366 16.82 4.81 1.00
N LEU A 367 15.75 4.08 1.24
CA LEU A 367 14.71 3.76 0.27
C LEU A 367 13.46 4.59 0.58
N ALA A 368 12.82 5.17 -0.42
CA ALA A 368 11.63 6.00 -0.23
C ALA A 368 10.59 5.73 -1.34
N VAL A 369 9.32 5.92 -1.00
CA VAL A 369 8.20 5.88 -1.94
C VAL A 369 7.99 7.26 -2.54
N ARG A 370 7.80 7.34 -3.86
CA ARG A 370 7.42 8.56 -4.58
C ARG A 370 5.90 8.60 -4.75
N THR A 371 5.28 9.73 -4.41
CA THR A 371 3.87 10.04 -4.67
C THR A 371 3.73 11.31 -5.52
N ASP A 372 2.51 11.71 -5.84
CA ASP A 372 2.23 12.98 -6.53
C ASP A 372 2.58 14.21 -5.66
N TYR A 373 2.71 14.03 -4.35
CA TYR A 373 3.00 15.11 -3.38
C TYR A 373 4.44 15.12 -2.89
N GLY A 374 5.28 14.19 -3.36
CA GLY A 374 6.70 14.18 -3.01
C GLY A 374 7.26 12.81 -2.66
N LEU A 375 8.39 12.81 -1.98
CA LEU A 375 8.97 11.62 -1.38
C LEU A 375 8.45 11.43 0.04
N LEU A 376 7.95 10.24 0.34
CA LEU A 376 7.64 9.85 1.71
C LEU A 376 8.92 9.64 2.53
N PRO A 377 8.83 9.62 3.87
CA PRO A 377 9.99 9.40 4.72
C PRO A 377 10.77 8.14 4.34
N GLY A 378 12.08 8.28 4.19
CA GLY A 378 12.97 7.18 3.81
C GLY A 378 13.07 6.10 4.88
N LYS A 379 13.21 4.85 4.44
CA LYS A 379 13.46 3.67 5.27
C LYS A 379 14.87 3.15 5.00
N THR A 380 15.53 2.64 6.00
CA THR A 380 16.92 2.18 5.89
C THR A 380 17.00 0.75 5.37
N LEU A 381 17.90 0.54 4.42
CA LEU A 381 18.39 -0.78 4.02
C LEU A 381 19.87 -0.86 4.37
N ARG A 382 20.28 -1.87 5.16
CA ARG A 382 21.67 -2.19 5.45
C ARG A 382 22.02 -3.60 5.04
N TYR A 383 23.22 -3.77 4.52
CA TYR A 383 23.76 -5.08 4.15
C TYR A 383 25.29 -5.07 4.24
N THR A 384 25.88 -6.27 4.31
CA THR A 384 27.32 -6.47 4.27
C THR A 384 27.69 -7.32 3.05
N VAL A 385 28.81 -7.01 2.45
CA VAL A 385 29.42 -7.78 1.38
C VAL A 385 30.74 -8.35 1.89
N ALA A 386 30.92 -9.69 1.74
CA ALA A 386 32.07 -10.41 2.21
C ALA A 386 33.34 -10.12 1.37
#